data_c691b2520a1f4f97be756bff52a5d5ae
#
_entry.id   c691b2520a1f4f97be756bff52a5d5ae
#
_cell.length_a   1.000
_cell.length_b   1.000
_cell.length_c   1.000
_cell.angle_alpha   90.00
_cell.angle_beta   90.00
_cell.angle_gamma   90.00
#
_symmetry.space_group_name_H-M   'P 1'
#
loop_
_entity.id
_entity.type
_entity.pdbx_description
1 polymer ?
#
loop_
_entity_poly.entity_id
_entity_poly.type
_entity_poly.pdbx_seq_one_letter_code
_entity_poly.pdbx_strand_id
1 'polypeptide(L)'
;MRTVILYHPNSEFAGMAEDYARDYHRKYEDRPQIEKISLDEPAGTELAELYDIVRYTALLVIGPDGQLQKSWQDQPWPLFDEVGAYSQA
;
A
#
# COMPACT_ATOMS: atom_id res chain seq x y z
N MET A 1 10.58 6.07 -4.35
CA MET A 1 9.56 5.87 -3.30
C MET A 1 8.54 4.85 -3.77
N ARG A 2 8.14 3.94 -2.90
CA ARG A 2 7.19 2.88 -3.21
C ARG A 2 5.95 3.02 -2.33
N THR A 3 4.79 2.82 -2.93
CA THR A 3 3.53 2.70 -2.18
C THR A 3 3.00 1.29 -2.42
N VAL A 4 2.77 0.55 -1.35
CA VAL A 4 2.44 -0.88 -1.40
C VAL A 4 1.18 -1.14 -0.59
N ILE A 5 0.28 -1.97 -1.16
CA ILE A 5 -0.85 -2.51 -0.42
C ILE A 5 -0.56 -4.00 -0.16
N LEU A 6 -0.55 -4.37 1.12
CA LEU A 6 -0.47 -5.77 1.53
C LEU A 6 -1.88 -6.26 1.84
N TYR A 7 -2.31 -7.32 1.18
CA TYR A 7 -3.69 -7.80 1.28
C TYR A 7 -3.77 -9.31 1.09
N HIS A 8 -4.87 -9.88 1.56
CA HIS A 8 -5.21 -11.28 1.29
C HIS A 8 -6.13 -11.34 0.08
N PRO A 9 -5.74 -12.00 -1.02
CA PRO A 9 -6.53 -11.97 -2.26
C PRO A 9 -7.92 -12.60 -2.12
N ASN A 10 -8.09 -13.49 -1.16
CA ASN A 10 -9.39 -14.16 -0.94
C ASN A 10 -10.24 -13.48 0.13
N SER A 11 -9.83 -12.29 0.59
CA SER A 11 -10.58 -11.56 1.59
C SER A 11 -11.63 -10.67 0.93
N GLU A 12 -12.60 -10.23 1.74
CA GLU A 12 -13.63 -9.28 1.28
C GLU A 12 -13.03 -7.89 0.94
N PHE A 13 -11.81 -7.62 1.41
CA PHE A 13 -11.14 -6.34 1.15
C PHE A 13 -10.29 -6.33 -0.11
N ALA A 14 -10.19 -7.46 -0.82
CA ALA A 14 -9.36 -7.53 -2.03
C ALA A 14 -9.87 -6.58 -3.12
N GLY A 15 -11.18 -6.54 -3.34
CA GLY A 15 -11.78 -5.65 -4.33
C GLY A 15 -11.55 -4.19 -3.99
N MET A 16 -11.66 -3.83 -2.71
CA MET A 16 -11.39 -2.47 -2.24
C MET A 16 -9.94 -2.07 -2.50
N ALA A 17 -9.00 -2.98 -2.25
CA ALA A 17 -7.58 -2.72 -2.49
C ALA A 17 -7.31 -2.45 -3.97
N GLU A 18 -7.89 -3.26 -4.85
CA GLU A 18 -7.74 -3.07 -6.29
C GLU A 18 -8.36 -1.76 -6.77
N ASP A 19 -9.55 -1.44 -6.27
CA ASP A 19 -10.24 -0.20 -6.63
C ASP A 19 -9.45 1.02 -6.16
N TYR A 20 -8.94 0.98 -4.94
CA TYR A 20 -8.15 2.07 -4.38
C TYR A 20 -6.90 2.34 -5.22
N ALA A 21 -6.15 1.29 -5.57
CA ALA A 21 -4.94 1.42 -6.36
C ALA A 21 -5.24 1.97 -7.76
N ARG A 22 -6.31 1.49 -8.39
CA ARG A 22 -6.74 1.93 -9.72
C ARG A 22 -7.13 3.40 -9.70
N ASP A 23 -7.94 3.80 -8.72
CA ASP A 23 -8.45 5.17 -8.65
C ASP A 23 -7.33 6.16 -8.29
N TYR A 24 -6.39 5.74 -7.45
CA TYR A 24 -5.21 6.53 -7.15
C TYR A 24 -4.40 6.78 -8.42
N HIS A 25 -4.15 5.75 -9.21
CA HIS A 25 -3.40 5.88 -10.46
C HIS A 25 -4.11 6.80 -11.45
N ARG A 26 -5.42 6.75 -11.51
CA ARG A 26 -6.21 7.66 -12.35
C ARG A 26 -6.03 9.11 -11.98
N LYS A 27 -5.98 9.39 -10.68
CA LYS A 27 -5.83 10.76 -10.18
C LYS A 27 -4.40 11.27 -10.36
N TYR A 28 -3.42 10.39 -10.20
CA TYR A 28 -2.00 10.75 -10.23
C TYR A 28 -1.26 9.93 -11.28
N GLU A 29 -1.57 10.17 -12.54
CA GLU A 29 -0.99 9.41 -13.66
C GLU A 29 0.52 9.61 -13.79
N ASP A 30 1.05 10.73 -13.32
CA ASP A 30 2.46 11.08 -13.39
C ASP A 30 3.28 10.49 -12.23
N ARG A 31 2.64 9.75 -11.32
CA ARG A 31 3.30 9.16 -10.17
C ARG A 31 3.37 7.65 -10.29
N PRO A 32 4.31 7.01 -9.56
CA PRO A 32 4.36 5.55 -9.55
C PRO A 32 3.05 4.94 -9.08
N GLN A 33 2.69 3.82 -9.69
CA GLN A 33 1.49 3.08 -9.30
C GLN A 33 1.67 2.48 -7.91
N ILE A 34 0.55 2.32 -7.20
CA ILE A 34 0.53 1.55 -5.96
C ILE A 34 0.71 0.08 -6.32
N GLU A 35 1.69 -0.56 -5.71
CA GLU A 35 1.95 -1.99 -5.89
C GLU A 35 1.00 -2.79 -4.99
N LYS A 36 0.32 -3.77 -5.56
CA LYS A 36 -0.53 -4.67 -4.80
C LYS A 36 0.23 -5.98 -4.61
N ILE A 37 0.52 -6.31 -3.37
CA ILE A 37 1.32 -7.50 -3.05
C ILE A 37 0.49 -8.40 -2.15
N SER A 38 0.29 -9.64 -2.61
CA SER A 38 -0.46 -10.63 -1.88
C SER A 38 0.33 -11.13 -0.68
N LEU A 39 -0.36 -11.28 0.46
CA LEU A 39 0.23 -11.89 1.66
C LEU A 39 0.41 -13.40 1.51
N ASP A 40 -0.19 -13.99 0.49
CA ASP A 40 0.03 -15.41 0.16
C ASP A 40 1.35 -15.63 -0.59
N GLU A 41 1.99 -14.56 -1.05
CA GLU A 41 3.28 -14.62 -1.73
C GLU A 41 4.42 -14.35 -0.74
N PRO A 42 5.60 -14.95 -0.97
CA PRO A 42 6.76 -14.71 -0.10
C PRO A 42 7.12 -13.23 0.02
N ALA A 43 7.01 -12.46 -1.06
CA ALA A 43 7.31 -11.03 -1.03
C ALA A 43 6.42 -10.28 -0.06
N GLY A 44 5.13 -10.61 0.00
CA GLY A 44 4.19 -9.98 0.92
C GLY A 44 4.49 -10.33 2.36
N THR A 45 4.79 -11.60 2.62
CA THR A 45 5.15 -12.06 3.97
C THR A 45 6.42 -11.38 4.46
N GLU A 46 7.43 -11.27 3.59
CA GLU A 46 8.69 -10.62 3.93
C GLU A 46 8.50 -9.15 4.29
N LEU A 47 7.69 -8.42 3.52
CA LEU A 47 7.42 -7.02 3.80
C LEU A 47 6.67 -6.85 5.11
N ALA A 48 5.70 -7.72 5.38
CA ALA A 48 4.96 -7.67 6.64
C ALA A 48 5.87 -7.88 7.83
N GLU A 49 6.79 -8.83 7.73
CA GLU A 49 7.76 -9.09 8.79
C GLU A 49 8.77 -7.96 8.95
N LEU A 50 9.28 -7.43 7.83
CA LEU A 50 10.29 -6.38 7.83
C LEU A 50 9.78 -5.11 8.52
N TYR A 51 8.53 -4.74 8.27
CA TYR A 51 7.93 -3.51 8.80
C TYR A 51 6.98 -3.75 9.95
N ASP A 52 6.95 -4.97 10.49
CA ASP A 52 6.15 -5.32 11.65
C ASP A 52 4.66 -5.03 11.46
N ILE A 53 4.15 -5.38 10.29
CA ILE A 53 2.76 -5.17 9.95
C ILE A 53 1.95 -6.37 10.47
N VAL A 54 0.99 -6.09 11.33
CA VAL A 54 0.18 -7.14 11.98
C VAL A 54 -1.30 -7.08 11.59
N ARG A 55 -1.73 -6.00 10.99
CA ARG A 55 -3.12 -5.83 10.56
C ARG A 55 -3.21 -5.67 9.05
N TYR A 56 -4.14 -6.37 8.46
CA TYR A 56 -4.35 -6.42 7.02
C TYR A 56 -5.79 -6.03 6.72
N THR A 57 -6.08 -5.32 5.70
CA THR A 57 -5.25 -4.87 4.61
C THR A 57 -4.44 -3.64 5.04
N ALA A 58 -3.18 -3.55 4.63
CA ALA A 58 -2.31 -2.45 5.03
C ALA A 58 -1.80 -1.68 3.81
N LEU A 59 -1.72 -0.36 3.95
CA LEU A 59 -1.14 0.53 2.94
C LEU A 59 0.16 1.08 3.49
N LEU A 60 1.25 0.92 2.75
CA LEU A 60 2.58 1.31 3.18
C LEU A 60 3.20 2.28 2.19
N VAL A 61 3.87 3.31 2.71
CA VAL A 61 4.72 4.20 1.90
C VAL A 61 6.17 3.97 2.33
N ILE A 62 6.99 3.50 1.38
CA ILE A 62 8.39 3.13 1.63
C ILE A 62 9.28 4.12 0.89
N GLY A 63 10.21 4.75 1.60
CA GLY A 63 11.13 5.71 1.02
C GLY A 63 12.19 5.07 0.13
N PRO A 64 12.94 5.90 -0.61
CA PRO A 64 13.98 5.38 -1.53
C PRO A 64 15.13 4.69 -0.79
N ASP A 65 15.29 4.94 0.50
CA ASP A 65 16.29 4.27 1.33
C ASP A 65 15.78 2.94 1.93
N GLY A 66 14.55 2.56 1.59
CA GLY A 66 13.93 1.33 2.11
C GLY A 66 13.26 1.48 3.45
N GLN A 67 13.24 2.69 4.03
CA GLN A 67 12.59 2.91 5.32
C GLN A 67 11.10 3.20 5.16
N LEU A 68 10.31 2.66 6.09
CA LEU A 68 8.88 2.90 6.12
C LEU A 68 8.60 4.35 6.54
N GLN A 69 7.96 5.11 5.66
CA GLN A 69 7.60 6.50 5.93
C GLN A 69 6.27 6.60 6.65
N LYS A 70 5.32 5.77 6.27
CA LYS A 70 3.98 5.77 6.86
C LYS A 70 3.29 4.45 6.57
N SER A 71 2.45 4.00 7.50
CA SER A 71 1.57 2.86 7.27
C SER A 71 0.17 3.15 7.79
N TRP A 72 -0.82 2.62 7.09
CA TRP A 72 -2.22 2.65 7.51
C TRP A 72 -2.69 1.21 7.57
N GLN A 73 -2.87 0.71 8.79
CA GLN A 73 -3.18 -0.70 9.00
C GLN A 73 -4.65 -0.95 9.31
N ASP A 74 -5.41 0.11 9.60
CA ASP A 74 -6.83 0.03 9.92
C ASP A 74 -7.66 0.90 8.99
N GLN A 75 -8.94 0.58 8.86
CA GLN A 75 -9.89 1.43 8.17
C GLN A 75 -10.27 2.62 9.07
N PRO A 76 -10.59 3.77 8.49
CA PRO A 76 -10.62 4.07 7.05
C PRO A 76 -9.23 4.33 6.49
N TRP A 77 -9.07 4.02 5.19
CA TRP A 77 -7.84 4.32 4.49
C TRP A 77 -7.72 5.82 4.25
N PRO A 78 -6.48 6.31 4.02
CA PRO A 78 -6.26 7.75 3.84
C PRO A 78 -6.84 8.25 2.53
N LEU A 79 -7.05 9.56 2.47
CA LEU A 79 -7.37 10.22 1.22
C LEU A 79 -6.16 10.12 0.27
N PHE A 80 -6.42 10.15 -1.03
CA PHE A 80 -5.36 10.06 -2.02
C PHE A 80 -4.33 11.18 -1.84
N ASP A 81 -4.75 12.35 -1.43
CA ASP A 81 -3.85 13.48 -1.21
C ASP A 81 -2.87 13.23 -0.06
N GLU A 82 -3.28 12.47 0.96
CA GLU A 82 -2.40 12.10 2.05
C GLU A 82 -1.28 11.17 1.56
N VAL A 83 -1.65 10.17 0.75
CA VAL A 83 -0.68 9.26 0.15
C VAL A 83 0.22 10.01 -0.83
N GLY A 84 -0.37 10.86 -1.65
CA GLY A 84 0.35 11.64 -2.65
C GLY A 84 1.38 12.56 -2.05
N ALA A 85 1.13 13.10 -0.85
CA ALA A 85 2.09 13.96 -0.16
C ALA A 85 3.39 13.24 0.16
N TYR A 86 3.32 11.95 0.48
CA TYR A 86 4.53 11.16 0.74
C TYR A 86 5.27 10.77 -0.54
N SER A 87 4.57 10.67 -1.66
CA SER A 87 5.20 10.25 -2.92
C SER A 87 5.73 11.40 -3.75
N GLN A 88 5.68 12.61 -3.24
CA GLN A 88 6.23 13.82 -3.86
C GLN A 88 7.67 14.06 -3.42
N ALA A 89 8.51 13.16 -3.54
CA ALA A 89 9.89 13.45 -3.16
C ALA A 89 10.73 13.84 -4.37
#